data_27f02012e1c42bdc546e3ee8a87a016b
#
_entry.id   27f02012e1c42bdc546e3ee8a87a016b
#
_cell.length_a   1.000
_cell.length_b   1.000
_cell.length_c   1.000
_cell.angle_alpha   90.00
_cell.angle_beta   90.00
_cell.angle_gamma   90.00
#
_symmetry.space_group_name_H-M   'P 1'
#
loop_
_entity.id
_entity.type
_entity.pdbx_description
1 polymer ?
#
loop_
_entity_poly.entity_id
_entity_poly.type
_entity_poly.pdbx_seq_one_letter_code
_entity_poly.pdbx_strand_id
1 'polypeptide(L)'
;MLLAAVLCVSFAVQAQQRYITVASTTSTEQSGLFKHLLPLFEKKTGIQVRVVALGTGQALDMGRRGDVDVVFVHARPLEEKFVAEGYGVRRHEVMYNDFVLVGPKSDPAKIAGGKDAVQALQKIRQAKAAFVSRGDRSGTHFAELELWKAAGIDIARDKDGWYRETGQGMGPALNTASGMNAYVLADRGTWLSFKNRGELAIAVESDRRLFNPYGIILVNPQKHLGVKRQMGQAFIDWIISSEGQEAIAAYKIGGEQLFFPNAGN
;
A
#
# COMPACT_ATOMS: atom_id res chain seq x y z
N MET A 1 24.42 27.61 -65.84
CA MET A 1 24.83 26.98 -64.57
C MET A 1 23.61 27.01 -63.61
N LEU A 2 22.91 25.87 -63.47
CA LEU A 2 21.81 25.74 -62.50
C LEU A 2 22.38 25.18 -61.23
N LEU A 3 22.25 25.93 -60.11
CA LEU A 3 22.58 25.47 -58.78
C LEU A 3 21.36 24.69 -58.23
N ALA A 4 21.46 23.39 -58.07
CA ALA A 4 20.46 22.58 -57.38
C ALA A 4 20.67 22.71 -55.85
N ALA A 5 19.74 23.40 -55.17
CA ALA A 5 19.73 23.45 -53.69
C ALA A 5 19.13 22.12 -53.17
N VAL A 6 19.96 21.31 -52.52
CA VAL A 6 19.52 20.09 -51.80
C VAL A 6 18.96 20.53 -50.44
N LEU A 7 17.63 20.46 -50.28
CA LEU A 7 16.96 20.64 -49.01
C LEU A 7 17.14 19.35 -48.14
N CYS A 8 18.02 19.38 -47.15
CA CYS A 8 18.09 18.35 -46.14
C CYS A 8 16.92 18.53 -45.16
N VAL A 9 15.86 17.73 -45.29
CA VAL A 9 14.76 17.65 -44.32
C VAL A 9 15.22 16.76 -43.19
N SER A 10 15.63 17.36 -42.06
CA SER A 10 15.92 16.64 -40.84
C SER A 10 14.62 16.19 -40.19
N PHE A 11 14.30 14.90 -40.34
CA PHE A 11 13.23 14.29 -39.52
C PHE A 11 13.71 14.20 -38.08
N ALA A 12 13.22 15.09 -37.22
CA ALA A 12 13.32 14.92 -35.81
C ALA A 12 12.47 13.70 -35.41
N VAL A 13 13.11 12.56 -35.23
CA VAL A 13 12.45 11.38 -34.62
C VAL A 13 12.12 11.77 -33.18
N GLN A 14 10.87 12.17 -32.95
CA GLN A 14 10.37 12.40 -31.63
C GLN A 14 10.35 11.05 -30.91
N ALA A 15 11.31 10.82 -30.03
CA ALA A 15 11.38 9.59 -29.24
C ALA A 15 10.05 9.44 -28.49
N GLN A 16 9.25 8.46 -28.89
CA GLN A 16 7.98 8.17 -28.22
C GLN A 16 8.25 7.90 -26.74
N GLN A 17 7.66 8.71 -25.88
CA GLN A 17 7.87 8.63 -24.44
C GLN A 17 7.49 7.23 -23.95
N ARG A 18 8.48 6.49 -23.48
CA ARG A 18 8.29 5.12 -22.97
C ARG A 18 7.74 5.21 -21.56
N TYR A 19 6.52 4.77 -21.34
CA TYR A 19 5.92 4.78 -20.03
C TYR A 19 5.00 3.58 -19.78
N ILE A 20 4.81 3.25 -18.52
CA ILE A 20 3.79 2.34 -18.02
C ILE A 20 2.89 3.05 -17.02
N THR A 21 1.68 2.52 -16.84
CA THR A 21 0.75 2.95 -15.80
C THR A 21 0.66 1.87 -14.73
N VAL A 22 0.84 2.27 -13.48
CA VAL A 22 0.78 1.39 -12.30
C VAL A 22 -0.36 1.82 -11.41
N ALA A 23 -1.34 0.94 -11.19
CA ALA A 23 -2.36 1.16 -10.15
C ALA A 23 -1.80 0.74 -8.79
N SER A 24 -1.86 1.63 -7.82
CA SER A 24 -1.39 1.39 -6.46
C SER A 24 -2.34 1.99 -5.42
N THR A 25 -1.94 1.94 -4.15
CA THR A 25 -2.78 2.47 -3.08
C THR A 25 -2.38 3.90 -2.69
N THR A 26 -3.38 4.66 -2.23
CA THR A 26 -3.17 6.01 -1.71
C THR A 26 -2.16 6.04 -0.56
N SER A 27 -2.17 5.02 0.31
CA SER A 27 -1.21 4.91 1.41
C SER A 27 0.22 4.70 0.92
N THR A 28 0.42 3.88 -0.13
CA THR A 28 1.75 3.69 -0.73
C THR A 28 2.27 4.98 -1.37
N GLU A 29 1.42 5.70 -2.12
CA GLU A 29 1.80 6.99 -2.70
C GLU A 29 2.14 8.03 -1.63
N GLN A 30 1.29 8.15 -0.61
CA GLN A 30 1.48 9.13 0.48
C GLN A 30 2.68 8.80 1.37
N SER A 31 3.14 7.55 1.42
CA SER A 31 4.36 7.19 2.14
C SER A 31 5.62 7.84 1.56
N GLY A 32 5.58 8.30 0.30
CA GLY A 32 6.73 8.87 -0.40
C GLY A 32 7.65 7.84 -1.06
N LEU A 33 7.38 6.54 -0.93
CA LEU A 33 8.21 5.47 -1.49
C LEU A 33 8.41 5.62 -3.00
N PHE A 34 7.36 5.90 -3.76
CA PHE A 34 7.46 6.05 -5.21
C PHE A 34 8.35 7.21 -5.63
N LYS A 35 8.36 8.32 -4.88
CA LYS A 35 9.27 9.46 -5.14
C LYS A 35 10.73 9.06 -4.98
N HIS A 36 11.02 8.07 -4.15
CA HIS A 36 12.35 7.52 -3.95
C HIS A 36 12.71 6.49 -5.04
N LEU A 37 11.81 5.55 -5.35
CA LEU A 37 12.11 4.42 -6.23
C LEU A 37 12.04 4.76 -7.73
N LEU A 38 11.00 5.47 -8.18
CA LEU A 38 10.72 5.62 -9.59
C LEU A 38 11.81 6.36 -10.37
N PRO A 39 12.47 7.40 -9.83
CA PRO A 39 13.60 8.05 -10.53
C PRO A 39 14.79 7.11 -10.76
N LEU A 40 15.02 6.13 -9.85
CA LEU A 40 16.10 5.15 -10.01
C LEU A 40 15.81 4.20 -11.18
N PHE A 41 14.58 3.70 -11.27
CA PHE A 41 14.14 2.87 -12.38
C PHE A 41 14.16 3.61 -13.72
N GLU A 42 13.63 4.83 -13.76
CA GLU A 42 13.58 5.66 -14.97
C GLU A 42 15.00 5.97 -15.48
N LYS A 43 15.91 6.35 -14.58
CA LYS A 43 17.33 6.59 -14.94
C LYS A 43 17.99 5.37 -15.56
N LYS A 44 17.67 4.17 -15.07
CA LYS A 44 18.26 2.91 -15.55
C LYS A 44 17.69 2.47 -16.89
N THR A 45 16.38 2.65 -17.12
CA THR A 45 15.67 1.99 -18.22
C THR A 45 15.12 2.96 -19.28
N GLY A 46 15.02 4.23 -18.96
CA GLY A 46 14.31 5.23 -19.76
C GLY A 46 12.81 5.01 -19.82
N ILE A 47 12.23 4.21 -18.90
CA ILE A 47 10.80 3.94 -18.82
C ILE A 47 10.23 4.75 -17.66
N GLN A 48 9.32 5.66 -17.96
CA GLN A 48 8.57 6.41 -16.96
C GLN A 48 7.48 5.54 -16.32
N VAL A 49 7.31 5.61 -15.02
CA VAL A 49 6.21 4.96 -14.31
C VAL A 49 5.21 6.03 -13.85
N ARG A 50 3.97 5.90 -14.33
CA ARG A 50 2.85 6.77 -13.96
C ARG A 50 1.98 6.04 -12.95
N VAL A 51 1.94 6.54 -11.73
CA VAL A 51 1.16 5.92 -10.66
C VAL A 51 -0.25 6.52 -10.62
N VAL A 52 -1.25 5.63 -10.52
CA VAL A 52 -2.64 5.97 -10.21
C VAL A 52 -2.93 5.42 -8.82
N ALA A 53 -3.02 6.32 -7.83
CA ALA A 53 -3.20 5.96 -6.43
C ALA A 53 -4.68 5.96 -6.04
N LEU A 54 -5.20 4.81 -5.59
CA LEU A 54 -6.61 4.54 -5.31
C LEU A 54 -6.76 3.69 -4.03
N GLY A 55 -7.98 3.27 -3.73
CA GLY A 55 -8.19 2.13 -2.81
C GLY A 55 -7.83 0.80 -3.48
N THR A 56 -7.42 -0.21 -2.70
CA THR A 56 -6.98 -1.53 -3.24
C THR A 56 -7.98 -2.14 -4.21
N GLY A 57 -9.28 -2.13 -3.87
CA GLY A 57 -10.33 -2.68 -4.74
C GLY A 57 -10.40 -1.95 -6.08
N GLN A 58 -10.37 -0.62 -6.07
CA GLN A 58 -10.37 0.21 -7.28
C GLN A 58 -9.12 0.01 -8.14
N ALA A 59 -7.94 -0.14 -7.52
CA ALA A 59 -6.69 -0.43 -8.22
C ALA A 59 -6.76 -1.78 -8.96
N LEU A 60 -7.29 -2.82 -8.29
CA LEU A 60 -7.53 -4.12 -8.90
C LEU A 60 -8.59 -4.06 -10.00
N ASP A 61 -9.64 -3.24 -9.83
CA ASP A 61 -10.67 -3.04 -10.86
C ASP A 61 -10.12 -2.35 -12.11
N MET A 62 -9.20 -1.40 -11.98
CA MET A 62 -8.47 -0.86 -13.14
C MET A 62 -7.68 -1.95 -13.88
N GLY A 63 -7.01 -2.84 -13.13
CA GLY A 63 -6.34 -4.00 -13.72
C GLY A 63 -7.30 -4.95 -14.43
N ARG A 64 -8.50 -5.21 -13.87
CA ARG A 64 -9.53 -6.04 -14.50
C ARG A 64 -10.03 -5.48 -15.82
N ARG A 65 -10.10 -4.16 -15.96
CA ARG A 65 -10.49 -3.49 -17.20
C ARG A 65 -9.34 -3.32 -18.19
N GLY A 66 -8.09 -3.54 -17.78
CA GLY A 66 -6.91 -3.33 -18.62
C GLY A 66 -6.52 -1.84 -18.75
N ASP A 67 -6.97 -0.98 -17.84
CA ASP A 67 -6.68 0.46 -17.82
C ASP A 67 -5.24 0.76 -17.36
N VAL A 68 -4.56 -0.24 -16.80
CA VAL A 68 -3.18 -0.14 -16.30
C VAL A 68 -2.34 -1.35 -16.72
N ASP A 69 -1.02 -1.18 -16.71
CA ASP A 69 -0.07 -2.23 -17.09
C ASP A 69 0.30 -3.14 -15.92
N VAL A 70 0.35 -2.57 -14.71
CA VAL A 70 0.79 -3.24 -13.48
C VAL A 70 -0.10 -2.83 -12.32
N VAL A 71 -0.35 -3.75 -11.41
CA VAL A 71 -0.99 -3.49 -10.11
C VAL A 71 0.05 -3.72 -9.01
N PHE A 72 0.20 -2.76 -8.09
CA PHE A 72 1.12 -2.81 -6.95
C PHE A 72 0.38 -2.43 -5.68
N VAL A 73 -0.09 -3.42 -4.93
CA VAL A 73 -0.99 -3.25 -3.78
C VAL A 73 -0.60 -4.17 -2.61
N HIS A 74 -1.37 -4.17 -1.52
CA HIS A 74 -1.05 -4.90 -0.29
C HIS A 74 -2.30 -5.54 0.35
N ALA A 75 -3.03 -6.34 -0.42
CA ALA A 75 -4.16 -7.13 0.07
C ALA A 75 -4.09 -8.53 -0.55
N ARG A 76 -3.19 -9.35 -0.04
CA ARG A 76 -2.83 -10.66 -0.60
C ARG A 76 -4.02 -11.51 -1.04
N PRO A 77 -5.11 -11.68 -0.26
CA PRO A 77 -6.24 -12.49 -0.69
C PRO A 77 -6.93 -11.95 -1.96
N LEU A 78 -7.02 -10.62 -2.10
CA LEU A 78 -7.60 -9.98 -3.29
C LEU A 78 -6.67 -10.06 -4.51
N GLU A 79 -5.36 -10.01 -4.28
CA GLU A 79 -4.32 -10.14 -5.30
C GLU A 79 -4.28 -11.57 -5.85
N GLU A 80 -4.34 -12.59 -4.97
CA GLU A 80 -4.39 -14.01 -5.34
C GLU A 80 -5.68 -14.30 -6.12
N LYS A 81 -6.83 -13.76 -5.70
CA LYS A 81 -8.08 -13.86 -6.43
C LYS A 81 -7.98 -13.24 -7.83
N PHE A 82 -7.39 -12.06 -7.95
CA PHE A 82 -7.18 -11.36 -9.23
C PHE A 82 -6.36 -12.22 -10.22
N VAL A 83 -5.32 -12.89 -9.73
CA VAL A 83 -4.51 -13.83 -10.55
C VAL A 83 -5.30 -15.11 -10.88
N ALA A 84 -6.00 -15.70 -9.90
CA ALA A 84 -6.80 -16.92 -10.11
C ALA A 84 -7.94 -16.71 -11.13
N GLU A 85 -8.52 -15.52 -11.19
CA GLU A 85 -9.51 -15.11 -12.20
C GLU A 85 -8.89 -14.82 -13.57
N GLY A 86 -7.55 -14.90 -13.69
CA GLY A 86 -6.80 -14.73 -14.94
C GLY A 86 -6.63 -13.28 -15.36
N TYR A 87 -6.89 -12.29 -14.51
CA TYR A 87 -6.65 -10.87 -14.81
C TYR A 87 -5.19 -10.46 -14.62
N GLY A 88 -4.46 -11.16 -13.77
CA GLY A 88 -3.03 -11.01 -13.57
C GLY A 88 -2.26 -12.23 -14.04
N VAL A 89 -0.99 -12.06 -14.42
CA VAL A 89 -0.13 -13.16 -14.85
C VAL A 89 0.38 -13.95 -13.64
N ARG A 90 1.01 -13.26 -12.71
CA ARG A 90 1.60 -13.83 -11.49
C ARG A 90 1.75 -12.74 -10.43
N ARG A 91 1.51 -13.08 -9.18
CA ARG A 91 1.85 -12.25 -8.03
C ARG A 91 3.31 -12.47 -7.64
N HIS A 92 4.05 -11.38 -7.45
CA HIS A 92 5.39 -11.39 -6.89
C HIS A 92 5.38 -10.69 -5.53
N GLU A 93 6.06 -11.26 -4.55
CA GLU A 93 6.37 -10.55 -3.29
C GLU A 93 7.37 -9.44 -3.60
N VAL A 94 7.22 -8.28 -2.95
CA VAL A 94 8.11 -7.12 -3.14
C VAL A 94 8.73 -6.70 -1.82
N MET A 95 7.88 -6.42 -0.85
CA MET A 95 8.26 -5.88 0.46
C MET A 95 7.11 -6.09 1.43
N TYR A 96 7.35 -5.80 2.70
CA TYR A 96 6.28 -5.60 3.67
C TYR A 96 6.53 -4.34 4.49
N ASN A 97 5.49 -3.74 5.02
CA ASN A 97 5.50 -2.90 6.20
C ASN A 97 4.62 -3.57 7.25
N ASP A 98 4.40 -2.91 8.37
CA ASP A 98 3.49 -3.42 9.38
C ASP A 98 2.39 -2.41 9.73
N PHE A 99 1.35 -2.95 10.32
CA PHE A 99 0.38 -2.18 11.07
C PHE A 99 0.81 -2.09 12.53
N VAL A 100 0.30 -1.08 13.21
CA VAL A 100 0.44 -0.90 14.65
C VAL A 100 -0.94 -0.61 15.24
N LEU A 101 -1.22 -1.14 16.43
CA LEU A 101 -2.33 -0.65 17.23
C LEU A 101 -1.85 0.58 18.00
N VAL A 102 -2.42 1.71 17.65
CA VAL A 102 -2.19 2.98 18.34
C VAL A 102 -3.32 3.21 19.32
N GLY A 103 -3.01 3.81 20.46
CA GLY A 103 -4.02 4.10 21.47
C GLY A 103 -3.57 5.18 22.44
N PRO A 104 -4.46 5.63 23.35
CA PRO A 104 -4.13 6.67 24.31
C PRO A 104 -3.14 6.17 25.37
N LYS A 105 -2.23 7.02 25.80
CA LYS A 105 -1.26 6.72 26.89
C LYS A 105 -1.93 6.32 28.21
N SER A 106 -3.19 6.74 28.43
CA SER A 106 -3.99 6.32 29.58
C SER A 106 -4.35 4.84 29.56
N ASP A 107 -4.28 4.20 28.41
CA ASP A 107 -4.43 2.76 28.16
C ASP A 107 -5.59 2.09 28.90
N PRO A 108 -6.84 2.51 28.70
CA PRO A 108 -7.99 1.95 29.42
C PRO A 108 -8.19 0.44 29.20
N ALA A 109 -7.71 -0.11 28.10
CA ALA A 109 -7.78 -1.55 27.81
C ALA A 109 -6.56 -2.34 28.33
N LYS A 110 -5.54 -1.68 28.87
CA LYS A 110 -4.30 -2.30 29.40
C LYS A 110 -3.60 -3.18 28.36
N ILE A 111 -3.30 -2.60 27.20
CA ILE A 111 -2.65 -3.29 26.08
C ILE A 111 -1.27 -2.73 25.72
N ALA A 112 -0.84 -1.63 26.36
CA ALA A 112 0.43 -0.98 26.06
C ALA A 112 1.63 -1.93 26.23
N GLY A 113 2.54 -1.92 25.24
CA GLY A 113 3.70 -2.82 25.20
C GLY A 113 3.37 -4.27 24.80
N GLY A 114 2.12 -4.53 24.37
CA GLY A 114 1.67 -5.84 23.93
C GLY A 114 2.29 -6.28 22.60
N LYS A 115 2.36 -7.62 22.40
CA LYS A 115 2.83 -8.26 21.17
C LYS A 115 1.81 -9.23 20.59
N ASP A 116 0.57 -9.17 21.05
CA ASP A 116 -0.56 -9.98 20.58
C ASP A 116 -1.73 -9.04 20.23
N ALA A 117 -1.90 -8.79 18.94
CA ALA A 117 -2.94 -7.89 18.43
C ALA A 117 -4.34 -8.44 18.70
N VAL A 118 -4.53 -9.76 18.61
CA VAL A 118 -5.83 -10.42 18.84
C VAL A 118 -6.23 -10.29 20.31
N GLN A 119 -5.34 -10.59 21.24
CA GLN A 119 -5.59 -10.42 22.66
C GLN A 119 -5.86 -8.94 23.01
N ALA A 120 -5.13 -8.01 22.37
CA ALA A 120 -5.35 -6.59 22.55
C ALA A 120 -6.75 -6.16 22.13
N LEU A 121 -7.22 -6.62 20.96
CA LEU A 121 -8.56 -6.33 20.46
C LEU A 121 -9.64 -6.91 21.39
N GLN A 122 -9.45 -8.13 21.93
CA GLN A 122 -10.35 -8.71 22.93
C GLN A 122 -10.46 -7.83 24.19
N LYS A 123 -9.32 -7.32 24.68
CA LYS A 123 -9.30 -6.41 25.84
C LYS A 123 -9.98 -5.07 25.54
N ILE A 124 -9.75 -4.49 24.35
CA ILE A 124 -10.43 -3.26 23.92
C ILE A 124 -11.94 -3.47 23.92
N ARG A 125 -12.41 -4.57 23.34
CA ARG A 125 -13.84 -4.91 23.31
C ARG A 125 -14.40 -5.12 24.73
N GLN A 126 -13.68 -5.88 25.59
CA GLN A 126 -14.10 -6.14 26.97
C GLN A 126 -14.20 -4.86 27.79
N ALA A 127 -13.26 -3.94 27.63
CA ALA A 127 -13.26 -2.64 28.30
C ALA A 127 -14.27 -1.65 27.68
N LYS A 128 -14.91 -1.99 26.56
CA LYS A 128 -15.69 -1.06 25.73
C LYS A 128 -14.94 0.25 25.44
N ALA A 129 -13.60 0.14 25.34
CA ALA A 129 -12.75 1.29 25.06
C ALA A 129 -12.95 1.77 23.63
N ALA A 130 -12.99 3.08 23.42
CA ALA A 130 -13.23 3.66 22.12
C ALA A 130 -12.22 3.15 21.08
N PHE A 131 -12.71 2.68 19.94
CA PHE A 131 -11.94 2.24 18.79
C PHE A 131 -12.41 2.96 17.54
N VAL A 132 -11.48 3.49 16.76
CA VAL A 132 -11.73 4.16 15.49
C VAL A 132 -11.30 3.25 14.34
N SER A 133 -12.21 2.95 13.45
CA SER A 133 -11.95 2.24 12.20
C SER A 133 -11.94 3.20 11.02
N ARG A 134 -11.17 2.88 10.00
CA ARG A 134 -11.26 3.57 8.72
C ARG A 134 -12.63 3.39 8.07
N GLY A 135 -13.20 2.19 8.10
CA GLY A 135 -14.54 1.90 7.54
C GLY A 135 -14.67 2.14 6.03
N ASP A 136 -13.55 2.30 5.30
CA ASP A 136 -13.48 2.77 3.91
C ASP A 136 -13.16 1.68 2.86
N ARG A 137 -13.21 0.41 3.27
CA ARG A 137 -12.85 -0.77 2.44
C ARG A 137 -11.43 -0.76 1.89
N SER A 138 -10.51 -0.05 2.54
CA SER A 138 -9.08 -0.09 2.24
C SER A 138 -8.41 -1.37 2.71
N GLY A 139 -7.15 -1.58 2.30
CA GLY A 139 -6.33 -2.69 2.81
C GLY A 139 -6.20 -2.68 4.34
N THR A 140 -6.03 -1.50 4.95
CA THR A 140 -6.02 -1.35 6.42
C THR A 140 -7.35 -1.77 7.05
N HIS A 141 -8.48 -1.38 6.46
CA HIS A 141 -9.80 -1.78 6.97
C HIS A 141 -10.02 -3.29 6.83
N PHE A 142 -9.61 -3.91 5.72
CA PHE A 142 -9.68 -5.36 5.60
C PHE A 142 -8.78 -6.07 6.61
N ALA A 143 -7.55 -5.62 6.82
CA ALA A 143 -6.66 -6.18 7.84
C ALA A 143 -7.26 -6.07 9.25
N GLU A 144 -7.87 -4.94 9.57
CA GLU A 144 -8.57 -4.70 10.83
C GLU A 144 -9.71 -5.72 11.03
N LEU A 145 -10.58 -5.89 10.03
CA LEU A 145 -11.69 -6.85 10.11
C LEU A 145 -11.23 -8.29 10.28
N GLU A 146 -10.14 -8.70 9.61
CA GLU A 146 -9.56 -10.03 9.81
C GLU A 146 -8.99 -10.21 11.23
N LEU A 147 -8.41 -9.17 11.82
CA LEU A 147 -7.95 -9.20 13.21
C LEU A 147 -9.13 -9.31 14.20
N TRP A 148 -10.23 -8.57 13.99
CA TRP A 148 -11.45 -8.70 14.80
C TRP A 148 -12.05 -10.09 14.69
N LYS A 149 -12.13 -10.64 13.49
CA LYS A 149 -12.58 -12.02 13.25
C LYS A 149 -11.68 -13.05 13.97
N ALA A 150 -10.35 -12.88 13.91
CA ALA A 150 -9.41 -13.72 14.64
C ALA A 150 -9.56 -13.59 16.17
N ALA A 151 -10.01 -12.42 16.66
CA ALA A 151 -10.36 -12.21 18.05
C ALA A 151 -11.71 -12.84 18.46
N GLY A 152 -12.46 -13.44 17.52
CA GLY A 152 -13.79 -14.00 17.75
C GLY A 152 -14.88 -12.95 17.89
N ILE A 153 -14.65 -11.73 17.40
CA ILE A 153 -15.56 -10.58 17.53
C ILE A 153 -16.16 -10.25 16.15
N ASP A 154 -17.48 -10.33 16.05
CA ASP A 154 -18.25 -9.94 14.86
C ASP A 154 -18.60 -8.46 14.97
N ILE A 155 -17.79 -7.60 14.36
CA ILE A 155 -17.99 -6.14 14.39
C ILE A 155 -19.36 -5.72 13.83
N ALA A 156 -19.91 -6.44 12.86
CA ALA A 156 -21.23 -6.10 12.30
C ALA A 156 -22.35 -6.17 13.36
N ARG A 157 -22.18 -7.03 14.37
CA ARG A 157 -23.14 -7.23 15.45
C ARG A 157 -22.75 -6.55 16.77
N ASP A 158 -21.44 -6.32 16.97
CA ASP A 158 -20.83 -5.99 18.27
C ASP A 158 -20.34 -4.54 18.38
N LYS A 159 -20.56 -3.68 17.35
CA LYS A 159 -20.08 -2.29 17.31
C LYS A 159 -20.85 -1.27 18.20
N ASP A 160 -21.34 -1.71 19.29
CA ASP A 160 -22.23 -0.97 20.20
C ASP A 160 -21.53 0.24 20.87
N GLY A 161 -21.57 1.38 20.20
CA GLY A 161 -21.12 2.68 20.75
C GLY A 161 -19.61 2.88 20.96
N TRP A 162 -18.84 1.83 21.15
CA TRP A 162 -17.39 1.88 21.35
C TRP A 162 -16.59 1.88 20.04
N TYR A 163 -17.15 1.37 18.97
CA TYR A 163 -16.54 1.26 17.64
C TYR A 163 -17.08 2.32 16.69
N ARG A 164 -16.20 3.11 16.08
CA ARG A 164 -16.54 4.25 15.21
C ARG A 164 -15.89 4.11 13.84
N GLU A 165 -16.70 3.98 12.81
CA GLU A 165 -16.25 4.01 11.42
C GLU A 165 -16.21 5.45 10.90
N THR A 166 -15.08 5.87 10.32
CA THR A 166 -14.95 7.23 9.76
C THR A 166 -15.35 7.33 8.29
N GLY A 167 -15.28 6.22 7.56
CA GLY A 167 -15.45 6.20 6.10
C GLY A 167 -14.32 6.92 5.34
N GLN A 168 -13.17 7.18 5.99
CA GLN A 168 -12.12 8.04 5.47
C GLN A 168 -10.73 7.37 5.50
N GLY A 169 -9.73 8.02 4.85
CA GLY A 169 -8.35 7.55 4.83
C GLY A 169 -7.67 7.59 6.21
N MET A 170 -6.42 7.10 6.27
CA MET A 170 -5.71 6.89 7.54
C MET A 170 -5.45 8.18 8.32
N GLY A 171 -5.08 9.27 7.65
CA GLY A 171 -4.83 10.56 8.31
C GLY A 171 -6.07 11.10 9.05
N PRO A 172 -7.24 11.23 8.41
CA PRO A 172 -8.50 11.57 9.07
C PRO A 172 -8.89 10.61 10.19
N ALA A 173 -8.70 9.28 10.02
CA ALA A 173 -8.97 8.30 11.06
C ALA A 173 -8.08 8.53 12.29
N LEU A 174 -6.78 8.80 12.10
CA LEU A 174 -5.85 9.15 13.18
C LEU A 174 -6.22 10.46 13.87
N ASN A 175 -6.67 11.49 13.12
CA ASN A 175 -7.17 12.73 13.72
C ASN A 175 -8.39 12.47 14.61
N THR A 176 -9.33 11.65 14.14
CA THR A 176 -10.50 11.26 14.93
C THR A 176 -10.09 10.50 16.19
N ALA A 177 -9.17 9.53 16.06
CA ALA A 177 -8.67 8.77 17.20
C ALA A 177 -7.94 9.67 18.21
N SER A 178 -7.14 10.63 17.75
CA SER A 178 -6.47 11.63 18.61
C SER A 178 -7.45 12.49 19.36
N GLY A 179 -8.49 13.01 18.69
CA GLY A 179 -9.53 13.82 19.34
C GLY A 179 -10.40 13.05 20.34
N MET A 180 -10.56 11.75 20.15
CA MET A 180 -11.39 10.88 21.02
C MET A 180 -10.58 10.13 22.08
N ASN A 181 -9.25 10.22 22.09
CA ASN A 181 -8.38 9.34 22.87
C ASN A 181 -8.74 7.85 22.67
N ALA A 182 -8.90 7.45 21.41
CA ALA A 182 -9.35 6.13 21.01
C ALA A 182 -8.20 5.26 20.46
N TYR A 183 -8.41 3.95 20.50
CA TYR A 183 -7.54 3.01 19.79
C TYR A 183 -7.84 3.04 18.27
N VAL A 184 -6.84 2.73 17.47
CA VAL A 184 -6.95 2.67 16.00
C VAL A 184 -5.88 1.74 15.43
N LEU A 185 -6.21 0.97 14.39
CA LEU A 185 -5.21 0.27 13.58
C LEU A 185 -4.66 1.24 12.53
N ALA A 186 -3.36 1.42 12.49
CA ALA A 186 -2.69 2.29 11.53
C ALA A 186 -1.54 1.57 10.83
N ASP A 187 -1.28 1.88 9.56
CA ASP A 187 0.01 1.54 8.98
C ASP A 187 1.12 2.39 9.66
N ARG A 188 2.27 1.76 9.92
CA ARG A 188 3.39 2.41 10.62
C ARG A 188 3.86 3.66 9.88
N GLY A 189 3.86 3.65 8.55
CA GLY A 189 4.33 4.78 7.76
C GLY A 189 3.49 6.03 7.96
N THR A 190 2.18 5.89 7.89
CA THR A 190 1.27 7.01 8.17
C THR A 190 1.42 7.45 9.64
N TRP A 191 1.52 6.51 10.58
CA TRP A 191 1.74 6.84 11.99
C TRP A 191 3.03 7.64 12.21
N LEU A 192 4.15 7.22 11.63
CA LEU A 192 5.44 7.91 11.77
C LEU A 192 5.40 9.34 11.20
N SER A 193 4.68 9.53 10.10
CA SER A 193 4.51 10.84 9.46
C SER A 193 3.44 11.72 10.11
N PHE A 194 2.56 11.14 10.93
CA PHE A 194 1.45 11.84 11.56
C PHE A 194 1.92 12.76 12.69
N LYS A 195 1.54 14.03 12.62
CA LYS A 195 2.00 15.07 13.55
C LYS A 195 1.03 15.34 14.71
N ASN A 196 -0.29 15.21 14.46
CA ASN A 196 -1.33 15.55 15.45
C ASN A 196 -1.61 14.37 16.38
N ARG A 197 -0.57 13.80 17.01
CA ARG A 197 -0.67 12.58 17.83
C ARG A 197 -1.41 12.78 19.14
N GLY A 198 -1.42 13.99 19.71
CA GLY A 198 -1.99 14.23 21.04
C GLY A 198 -1.40 13.27 22.07
N GLU A 199 -2.27 12.57 22.78
CA GLU A 199 -1.90 11.55 23.78
C GLU A 199 -1.78 10.13 23.19
N LEU A 200 -1.80 9.97 21.85
CA LEU A 200 -1.66 8.67 21.24
C LEU A 200 -0.21 8.19 21.19
N ALA A 201 -0.03 6.90 21.39
CA ALA A 201 1.24 6.18 21.27
C ALA A 201 0.99 4.79 20.67
N ILE A 202 2.05 4.12 20.19
CA ILE A 202 1.96 2.71 19.79
C ILE A 202 1.68 1.89 21.05
N ALA A 203 0.60 1.14 21.04
CA ALA A 203 0.20 0.25 22.14
C ALA A 203 0.59 -1.20 21.87
N VAL A 204 0.44 -1.67 20.59
CA VAL A 204 0.82 -3.04 20.19
C VAL A 204 1.52 -3.02 18.85
N GLU A 205 2.62 -3.76 18.76
CA GLU A 205 3.43 -3.94 17.57
C GLU A 205 4.12 -5.31 17.55
N SER A 206 4.82 -5.64 16.48
CA SER A 206 5.64 -6.86 16.34
C SER A 206 4.86 -8.18 16.37
N ASP A 207 3.55 -8.16 16.15
CA ASP A 207 2.75 -9.36 15.90
C ASP A 207 2.80 -9.70 14.41
N ARG A 208 3.02 -10.98 14.06
CA ARG A 208 3.04 -11.44 12.66
C ARG A 208 1.74 -11.13 11.91
N ARG A 209 0.60 -11.09 12.60
CA ARG A 209 -0.71 -10.75 12.04
C ARG A 209 -0.83 -9.29 11.63
N LEU A 210 0.09 -8.45 12.10
CA LEU A 210 0.20 -7.04 11.72
C LEU A 210 1.07 -6.82 10.47
N PHE A 211 1.71 -7.87 9.94
CA PHE A 211 2.51 -7.73 8.72
C PHE A 211 1.62 -7.45 7.52
N ASN A 212 2.04 -6.51 6.72
CA ASN A 212 1.32 -6.01 5.55
C ASN A 212 2.18 -6.24 4.30
N PRO A 213 2.10 -7.43 3.67
CA PRO A 213 2.90 -7.77 2.50
C PRO A 213 2.37 -7.07 1.25
N TYR A 214 3.27 -6.53 0.45
CA TYR A 214 3.01 -5.90 -0.83
C TYR A 214 3.29 -6.86 -1.97
N GLY A 215 2.33 -6.95 -2.89
CA GLY A 215 2.45 -7.71 -4.13
C GLY A 215 2.45 -6.82 -5.36
N ILE A 216 3.18 -7.26 -6.38
CA ILE A 216 3.19 -6.65 -7.71
C ILE A 216 2.78 -7.67 -8.77
N ILE A 217 1.91 -7.26 -9.70
CA ILE A 217 1.27 -8.16 -10.66
C ILE A 217 1.22 -7.48 -12.02
N LEU A 218 1.74 -8.14 -13.06
CA LEU A 218 1.51 -7.73 -14.43
C LEU A 218 0.06 -8.03 -14.82
N VAL A 219 -0.66 -7.04 -15.32
CA VAL A 219 -2.00 -7.25 -15.89
C VAL A 219 -1.88 -8.17 -17.10
N ASN A 220 -2.81 -9.11 -17.26
CA ASN A 220 -2.70 -10.18 -18.25
C ASN A 220 -2.83 -9.66 -19.69
N PRO A 221 -1.73 -9.65 -20.47
CA PRO A 221 -1.75 -9.14 -21.83
C PRO A 221 -2.54 -10.02 -22.82
N GLN A 222 -2.88 -11.26 -22.43
CA GLN A 222 -3.74 -12.12 -23.23
C GLN A 222 -5.21 -11.69 -23.14
N LYS A 223 -5.62 -11.09 -22.01
CA LYS A 223 -6.96 -10.50 -21.86
C LYS A 223 -7.03 -9.06 -22.36
N HIS A 224 -5.93 -8.32 -22.28
CA HIS A 224 -5.87 -6.88 -22.54
C HIS A 224 -4.69 -6.55 -23.45
N LEU A 225 -4.93 -6.46 -24.78
CA LEU A 225 -3.89 -6.23 -25.78
C LEU A 225 -3.18 -4.87 -25.63
N GLY A 226 -3.79 -3.90 -24.92
CA GLY A 226 -3.19 -2.60 -24.65
C GLY A 226 -2.11 -2.60 -23.57
N VAL A 227 -1.98 -3.70 -22.80
CA VAL A 227 -0.98 -3.82 -21.72
C VAL A 227 0.43 -3.85 -22.31
N LYS A 228 1.26 -2.96 -21.82
CA LYS A 228 2.66 -2.80 -22.24
C LYS A 228 3.55 -3.85 -21.57
N ARG A 229 3.33 -5.12 -21.94
CA ARG A 229 3.92 -6.32 -21.30
C ARG A 229 5.42 -6.18 -21.03
N GLN A 230 6.22 -5.82 -22.04
CA GLN A 230 7.68 -5.79 -21.89
C GLN A 230 8.13 -4.73 -20.88
N MET A 231 7.55 -3.53 -20.92
CA MET A 231 7.90 -2.46 -20.00
C MET A 231 7.35 -2.71 -18.59
N GLY A 232 6.13 -3.26 -18.47
CA GLY A 232 5.57 -3.65 -17.17
C GLY A 232 6.39 -4.76 -16.50
N GLN A 233 6.80 -5.78 -17.28
CA GLN A 233 7.68 -6.84 -16.78
C GLN A 233 9.05 -6.29 -16.37
N ALA A 234 9.64 -5.37 -17.14
CA ALA A 234 10.91 -4.74 -16.77
C ALA A 234 10.84 -3.99 -15.43
N PHE A 235 9.71 -3.37 -15.10
CA PHE A 235 9.50 -2.75 -13.79
C PHE A 235 9.40 -3.79 -12.68
N ILE A 236 8.66 -4.87 -12.90
CA ILE A 236 8.57 -5.99 -11.94
C ILE A 236 9.94 -6.60 -11.71
N ASP A 237 10.67 -6.95 -12.77
CA ASP A 237 11.99 -7.57 -12.66
C ASP A 237 12.99 -6.68 -11.91
N TRP A 238 12.93 -5.36 -12.15
CA TRP A 238 13.80 -4.43 -11.44
C TRP A 238 13.45 -4.33 -9.96
N ILE A 239 12.16 -4.16 -9.60
CA ILE A 239 11.79 -3.93 -8.20
C ILE A 239 12.05 -5.16 -7.31
N ILE A 240 12.00 -6.38 -7.90
CA ILE A 240 12.32 -7.63 -7.19
C ILE A 240 13.80 -8.03 -7.30
N SER A 241 14.61 -7.32 -8.09
CA SER A 241 16.06 -7.54 -8.17
C SER A 241 16.79 -7.05 -6.92
N SER A 242 18.03 -7.46 -6.71
CA SER A 242 18.87 -6.97 -5.60
C SER A 242 18.91 -5.45 -5.55
N GLU A 243 19.06 -4.77 -6.70
CA GLU A 243 19.10 -3.30 -6.79
C GLU A 243 17.77 -2.66 -6.31
N GLY A 244 16.62 -3.15 -6.78
CA GLY A 244 15.32 -2.66 -6.36
C GLY A 244 15.06 -2.93 -4.87
N GLN A 245 15.47 -4.09 -4.38
CA GLN A 245 15.32 -4.46 -2.98
C GLN A 245 16.24 -3.61 -2.05
N GLU A 246 17.46 -3.33 -2.47
CA GLU A 246 18.37 -2.40 -1.77
C GLU A 246 17.80 -0.97 -1.76
N ALA A 247 17.22 -0.52 -2.87
CA ALA A 247 16.58 0.79 -2.95
C ALA A 247 15.37 0.88 -1.99
N ILE A 248 14.57 -0.19 -1.85
CA ILE A 248 13.48 -0.27 -0.87
C ILE A 248 14.04 -0.19 0.56
N ALA A 249 15.09 -0.96 0.88
CA ALA A 249 15.70 -0.97 2.20
C ALA A 249 16.32 0.39 2.58
N ALA A 250 16.83 1.12 1.61
CA ALA A 250 17.44 2.45 1.81
C ALA A 250 16.39 3.54 2.09
N TYR A 251 15.10 3.29 1.80
CA TYR A 251 14.06 4.28 2.05
C TYR A 251 13.76 4.40 3.55
N LYS A 252 13.91 5.61 4.10
CA LYS A 252 13.72 5.90 5.52
C LYS A 252 12.86 7.15 5.71
N ILE A 253 12.05 7.15 6.76
CA ILE A 253 11.31 8.32 7.25
C ILE A 253 11.81 8.65 8.66
N GLY A 254 12.33 9.86 8.85
CA GLY A 254 12.89 10.27 10.14
C GLY A 254 14.07 9.40 10.63
N GLY A 255 14.77 8.75 9.70
CA GLY A 255 15.89 7.84 10.01
C GLY A 255 15.47 6.38 10.20
N GLU A 256 14.17 6.08 10.27
CA GLU A 256 13.65 4.73 10.46
C GLU A 256 13.27 4.06 9.13
N GLN A 257 13.61 2.79 8.98
CA GLN A 257 13.21 1.97 7.83
C GLN A 257 11.72 1.68 7.91
N LEU A 258 11.00 1.94 6.82
CA LEU A 258 9.56 1.76 6.76
C LEU A 258 9.14 0.52 6.00
N PHE A 259 9.85 0.18 4.94
CA PHE A 259 9.57 -0.98 4.11
C PHE A 259 10.73 -1.97 4.17
N PHE A 260 10.40 -3.22 4.32
CA PHE A 260 11.36 -4.31 4.44
C PHE A 260 11.30 -5.18 3.17
N PRO A 261 12.41 -5.31 2.43
CA PRO A 261 12.50 -6.16 1.24
C PRO A 261 12.03 -7.59 1.52
N ASN A 262 11.29 -8.19 0.57
CA ASN A 262 10.72 -9.53 0.72
C ASN A 262 10.66 -10.31 -0.60
N ALA A 263 11.29 -9.84 -1.66
CA ALA A 263 11.34 -10.59 -2.91
C ALA A 263 12.26 -11.80 -2.78
N GLY A 264 11.74 -12.98 -3.15
CA GLY A 264 12.52 -14.23 -3.15
C GLY A 264 12.48 -15.03 -1.85
N ASN A 265 11.63 -14.65 -0.88
CA ASN A 265 11.36 -15.41 0.34
C ASN A 265 10.07 -16.24 0.23
#